data_6a705db4a0515f4b8b8e82d5df5d0d04
#
_entry.id   6a705db4a0515f4b8b8e82d5df5d0d04
#
_cell.length_a   1.000
_cell.length_b   1.000
_cell.length_c   1.000
_cell.angle_alpha   90.00
_cell.angle_beta   90.00
_cell.angle_gamma   90.00
#
_symmetry.space_group_name_H-M   'P 1'
#
loop_
_entity.id
_entity.type
_entity.pdbx_description
1 polymer ?
#
loop_
_entity_poly.entity_id
_entity_poly.type
_entity_poly.pdbx_seq_one_letter_code
_entity_poly.pdbx_strand_id
1 'polypeptide(L)'
;MWYRFWTFIVHFLSAWNTTGEGIHSPSLFYLVRFLMRDEYAYYGWSAIEKKRALLLACEDELEVVDYGSGGSKEGMKVSRRVCDIAKGHLETRQMGELLFRLALHLGHEAGRPIEILELGTSLGITTAYLASADSRNRVMTLEGSAAIAKVAQGVWRQLILENIECVVGNIDDTLYKCAREKLDLVFVDANHTYEATMRYVNFLLPRMQENGILIVDDIYHSPQMTLAWEAIKADERVTSTMDIWHAGLVFVAPHYLKKHFRIRV
;
A
#
# COMPACT_ATOMS: atom_id res chain seq x y z
N MET A 1 19.19 -7.76 -6.77
CA MET A 1 19.32 -8.65 -5.60
C MET A 1 20.31 -8.09 -4.56
N TRP A 2 21.59 -7.82 -4.89
CA TRP A 2 22.59 -7.28 -3.94
C TRP A 2 22.19 -5.96 -3.28
N TYR A 3 21.55 -5.02 -4.01
CA TYR A 3 21.12 -3.74 -3.48
C TYR A 3 20.08 -3.90 -2.36
N ARG A 4 19.00 -4.67 -2.58
CA ARG A 4 17.96 -4.95 -1.57
C ARG A 4 18.54 -5.66 -0.34
N PHE A 5 19.45 -6.61 -0.55
CA PHE A 5 20.12 -7.28 0.57
C PHE A 5 20.95 -6.30 1.41
N TRP A 6 21.73 -5.42 0.75
CA TRP A 6 22.53 -4.42 1.47
C TRP A 6 21.67 -3.40 2.21
N THR A 7 20.62 -2.86 1.58
CA THR A 7 19.67 -1.95 2.25
C THR A 7 18.97 -2.60 3.41
N PHE A 8 18.64 -3.90 3.32
CA PHE A 8 18.09 -4.65 4.45
C PHE A 8 19.05 -4.70 5.64
N ILE A 9 20.33 -5.03 5.41
CA ILE A 9 21.34 -5.06 6.47
C ILE A 9 21.47 -3.68 7.13
N VAL A 10 21.57 -2.62 6.32
CA VAL A 10 21.69 -1.25 6.82
C VAL A 10 20.45 -0.87 7.64
N HIS A 11 19.25 -1.15 7.11
CA HIS A 11 18.01 -0.90 7.83
C HIS A 11 17.97 -1.67 9.15
N PHE A 12 18.24 -2.99 9.12
CA PHE A 12 18.20 -3.85 10.30
C PHE A 12 19.14 -3.36 11.41
N LEU A 13 20.36 -2.93 11.06
CA LEU A 13 21.34 -2.43 12.03
C LEU A 13 21.02 -1.01 12.55
N SER A 14 20.31 -0.20 11.75
CA SER A 14 19.98 1.19 12.09
C SER A 14 18.57 1.39 12.64
N ALA A 15 17.72 0.36 12.62
CA ALA A 15 16.34 0.42 13.12
C ALA A 15 16.30 0.26 14.64
N TRP A 16 16.53 1.33 15.36
CA TRP A 16 16.54 1.35 16.84
C TRP A 16 15.22 1.80 17.47
N ASN A 17 14.30 2.42 16.67
CA ASN A 17 12.97 2.84 17.17
C ASN A 17 11.95 1.68 17.27
N THR A 18 12.42 0.45 17.19
CA THR A 18 11.62 -0.76 16.94
C THR A 18 10.55 -1.04 18.00
N THR A 19 10.76 -0.67 19.24
CA THR A 19 9.76 -0.83 20.32
C THR A 19 9.22 0.52 20.85
N GLY A 20 9.42 1.59 20.06
CA GLY A 20 8.92 2.93 20.35
C GLY A 20 9.97 3.86 20.95
N GLU A 21 11.23 3.44 21.03
CA GLU A 21 12.32 4.26 21.58
C GLU A 21 12.44 5.56 20.78
N GLY A 22 12.46 6.68 21.53
CA GLY A 22 12.60 8.02 20.96
C GLY A 22 11.38 8.54 20.18
N ILE A 23 10.24 7.84 20.23
CA ILE A 23 8.96 8.28 19.69
C ILE A 23 8.17 8.97 20.80
N HIS A 24 8.07 10.30 20.73
CA HIS A 24 7.42 11.10 21.75
C HIS A 24 5.95 11.42 21.46
N SER A 25 5.50 11.22 20.20
CA SER A 25 4.08 11.32 19.85
C SER A 25 3.31 10.12 20.37
N PRO A 26 2.27 10.28 21.20
CA PRO A 26 1.46 9.16 21.70
C PRO A 26 0.85 8.32 20.58
N SER A 27 0.31 8.93 19.53
CA SER A 27 -0.30 8.24 18.39
C SER A 27 0.72 7.41 17.62
N LEU A 28 1.90 7.99 17.30
CA LEU A 28 2.97 7.27 16.59
C LEU A 28 3.58 6.17 17.47
N PHE A 29 3.69 6.39 18.78
CA PHE A 29 4.13 5.37 19.73
C PHE A 29 3.14 4.20 19.78
N TYR A 30 1.83 4.50 19.86
CA TYR A 30 0.76 3.51 19.84
C TYR A 30 0.82 2.66 18.57
N LEU A 31 1.01 3.30 17.41
CA LEU A 31 1.11 2.63 16.12
C LEU A 31 2.26 1.61 16.11
N VAL A 32 3.45 2.00 16.56
CA VAL A 32 4.62 1.10 16.60
C VAL A 32 4.48 0.03 17.66
N ARG A 33 4.04 0.40 18.86
CA ARG A 33 4.10 -0.50 20.02
C ARG A 33 2.97 -1.52 20.04
N PHE A 34 1.80 -1.14 19.60
CA PHE A 34 0.59 -1.95 19.72
C PHE A 34 0.05 -2.39 18.35
N LEU A 35 -0.05 -1.51 17.37
CA LEU A 35 -0.72 -1.82 16.12
C LEU A 35 0.18 -2.63 15.16
N MET A 36 1.45 -2.23 14.97
CA MET A 36 2.38 -2.98 14.11
C MET A 36 2.75 -4.35 14.67
N ARG A 37 2.63 -4.53 15.97
CA ARG A 37 3.00 -5.76 16.70
C ARG A 37 1.80 -6.55 17.21
N ASP A 38 0.60 -6.19 16.77
CA ASP A 38 -0.60 -6.93 17.11
C ASP A 38 -0.56 -8.32 16.46
N GLU A 39 -0.61 -9.36 17.29
CA GLU A 39 -0.64 -10.77 16.88
C GLU A 39 -2.09 -11.32 16.84
N TYR A 40 -3.09 -10.48 17.06
CA TYR A 40 -4.49 -10.89 17.04
C TYR A 40 -4.89 -11.34 15.63
N ALA A 41 -5.45 -12.55 15.53
CA ALA A 41 -5.93 -13.11 14.29
C ALA A 41 -7.40 -12.72 14.06
N TYR A 42 -7.66 -11.83 13.11
CA TYR A 42 -9.00 -11.42 12.75
C TYR A 42 -9.70 -12.48 11.90
N TYR A 43 -11.00 -12.67 12.15
CA TYR A 43 -11.79 -13.78 11.56
C TYR A 43 -11.76 -13.80 10.02
N GLY A 44 -11.83 -12.63 9.38
CA GLY A 44 -11.86 -12.51 7.91
C GLY A 44 -10.56 -12.93 7.20
N TRP A 45 -9.42 -12.89 7.89
CA TRP A 45 -8.12 -13.11 7.25
C TRP A 45 -7.94 -14.52 6.70
N SER A 46 -8.50 -15.53 7.38
CA SER A 46 -8.40 -16.92 6.90
C SER A 46 -9.07 -17.13 5.55
N ALA A 47 -10.16 -16.43 5.27
CA ALA A 47 -10.85 -16.48 3.99
C ALA A 47 -10.01 -15.80 2.89
N ILE A 48 -9.40 -14.66 3.17
CA ILE A 48 -8.51 -13.95 2.24
C ILE A 48 -7.29 -14.82 1.91
N GLU A 49 -6.65 -15.43 2.91
CA GLU A 49 -5.48 -16.28 2.70
C GLU A 49 -5.80 -17.58 1.93
N LYS A 50 -7.01 -18.12 2.08
CA LYS A 50 -7.48 -19.21 1.20
C LYS A 50 -7.56 -18.77 -0.26
N LYS A 51 -8.00 -17.51 -0.54
CA LYS A 51 -8.00 -16.96 -1.90
C LYS A 51 -6.58 -16.77 -2.42
N ARG A 52 -5.66 -16.23 -1.60
CA ARG A 52 -4.24 -16.15 -1.93
C ARG A 52 -3.68 -17.51 -2.34
N ALA A 53 -3.94 -18.57 -1.58
CA ALA A 53 -3.45 -19.92 -1.88
C ALA A 53 -4.00 -20.44 -3.21
N LEU A 54 -5.28 -20.19 -3.52
CA LEU A 54 -5.89 -20.56 -4.80
C LEU A 54 -5.24 -19.82 -5.97
N LEU A 55 -4.99 -18.51 -5.84
CA LEU A 55 -4.33 -17.72 -6.88
C LEU A 55 -2.89 -18.20 -7.12
N LEU A 56 -2.15 -18.53 -6.06
CA LEU A 56 -0.79 -19.08 -6.17
C LEU A 56 -0.71 -20.45 -6.84
N ALA A 57 -1.84 -21.19 -6.87
CA ALA A 57 -1.96 -22.49 -7.52
C ALA A 57 -2.66 -22.43 -8.90
N CYS A 58 -3.15 -21.25 -9.30
CA CYS A 58 -3.93 -21.11 -10.53
C CYS A 58 -3.03 -21.00 -11.76
N GLU A 59 -3.12 -21.96 -12.68
CA GLU A 59 -2.32 -21.98 -13.92
C GLU A 59 -3.02 -21.32 -15.12
N ASP A 60 -4.22 -20.76 -14.92
CA ASP A 60 -4.95 -20.07 -15.98
C ASP A 60 -4.11 -18.94 -16.55
N GLU A 61 -4.11 -18.81 -17.88
CA GLU A 61 -3.43 -17.74 -18.59
C GLU A 61 -4.34 -16.52 -18.78
N LEU A 62 -3.76 -15.34 -18.57
CA LEU A 62 -4.41 -14.05 -18.78
C LEU A 62 -3.64 -13.25 -19.83
N GLU A 63 -4.36 -12.66 -20.79
CA GLU A 63 -3.81 -11.60 -21.62
C GLU A 63 -3.84 -10.28 -20.83
N VAL A 64 -2.72 -9.91 -20.27
CA VAL A 64 -2.57 -8.71 -19.44
C VAL A 64 -2.01 -7.54 -20.24
N VAL A 65 -2.41 -6.32 -19.90
CA VAL A 65 -1.81 -5.10 -20.39
C VAL A 65 -0.75 -4.66 -19.40
N ASP A 66 0.52 -4.71 -19.82
CA ASP A 66 1.66 -4.28 -19.02
C ASP A 66 2.09 -2.89 -19.48
N TYR A 67 1.94 -1.89 -18.62
CA TYR A 67 2.39 -0.52 -18.91
C TYR A 67 3.87 -0.31 -18.61
N GLY A 68 4.54 -1.32 -18.03
CA GLY A 68 5.97 -1.32 -17.72
C GLY A 68 6.40 -0.24 -16.71
N SER A 69 7.58 -0.40 -16.16
CA SER A 69 8.23 0.63 -15.31
C SER A 69 8.71 1.87 -16.11
N GLY A 70 8.48 1.90 -17.42
CA GLY A 70 8.98 2.92 -18.35
C GLY A 70 7.94 3.86 -18.95
N GLY A 71 6.67 3.81 -18.50
CA GLY A 71 5.66 4.80 -18.89
C GLY A 71 5.21 4.78 -20.34
N SER A 72 5.19 3.60 -20.98
CA SER A 72 4.53 3.45 -22.29
C SER A 72 3.05 3.81 -22.15
N LYS A 73 2.58 4.82 -22.90
CA LYS A 73 1.16 5.19 -22.92
C LYS A 73 0.28 4.10 -23.51
N GLU A 74 0.85 3.27 -24.37
CA GLU A 74 0.20 2.11 -24.99
C GLU A 74 0.78 0.87 -24.29
N GLY A 75 0.05 0.29 -23.35
CA GLY A 75 0.48 -0.92 -22.65
C GLY A 75 0.72 -2.08 -23.64
N MET A 76 1.71 -2.91 -23.33
CA MET A 76 2.02 -4.10 -24.14
C MET A 76 1.17 -5.29 -23.66
N LYS A 77 0.53 -5.98 -24.60
CA LYS A 77 -0.19 -7.22 -24.29
C LYS A 77 0.78 -8.38 -24.13
N VAL A 78 0.70 -9.04 -22.99
CA VAL A 78 1.53 -10.18 -22.63
C VAL A 78 0.68 -11.28 -22.02
N SER A 79 0.89 -12.55 -22.40
CA SER A 79 0.27 -13.67 -21.69
C SER A 79 1.04 -13.96 -20.43
N ARG A 80 0.35 -14.06 -19.30
CA ARG A 80 0.91 -14.43 -18.00
C ARG A 80 -0.03 -15.37 -17.25
N ARG A 81 0.52 -16.39 -16.58
CA ARG A 81 -0.28 -17.24 -15.68
C ARG A 81 -0.64 -16.49 -14.40
N VAL A 82 -1.82 -16.73 -13.88
CA VAL A 82 -2.29 -16.16 -12.60
C VAL A 82 -1.31 -16.45 -11.47
N CYS A 83 -0.81 -17.69 -11.37
CA CYS A 83 0.16 -18.07 -10.33
C CYS A 83 1.49 -17.30 -10.42
N ASP A 84 1.92 -16.91 -11.62
CA ASP A 84 3.18 -16.15 -11.80
C ASP A 84 2.97 -14.68 -11.41
N ILE A 85 1.79 -14.11 -11.74
CA ILE A 85 1.38 -12.79 -11.25
C ILE A 85 1.30 -12.82 -9.71
N ALA A 86 0.67 -13.84 -9.14
CA ALA A 86 0.52 -13.99 -7.69
C ALA A 86 1.87 -14.06 -6.96
N LYS A 87 2.84 -14.81 -7.51
CA LYS A 87 4.19 -14.92 -6.92
C LYS A 87 5.01 -13.64 -7.01
N GLY A 88 4.79 -12.85 -8.05
CA GLY A 88 5.58 -11.64 -8.32
C GLY A 88 5.00 -10.35 -7.76
N HIS A 89 3.67 -10.29 -7.54
CA HIS A 89 2.97 -9.03 -7.31
C HIS A 89 1.94 -9.07 -6.16
N LEU A 90 1.81 -10.17 -5.42
CA LEU A 90 1.00 -10.16 -4.20
C LEU A 90 1.86 -9.75 -3.01
N GLU A 91 1.37 -8.75 -2.31
CA GLU A 91 1.93 -8.35 -1.03
C GLU A 91 1.98 -9.51 -0.02
N THR A 92 2.90 -9.42 0.92
CA THR A 92 3.02 -10.40 1.99
C THR A 92 1.75 -10.41 2.86
N ARG A 93 1.49 -11.53 3.52
CA ARG A 93 0.41 -11.62 4.49
C ARG A 93 0.56 -10.57 5.59
N GLN A 94 1.79 -10.38 6.10
CA GLN A 94 2.08 -9.41 7.17
C GLN A 94 1.74 -7.97 6.74
N MET A 95 2.03 -7.59 5.49
CA MET A 95 1.67 -6.28 4.97
C MET A 95 0.15 -6.14 4.86
N GLY A 96 -0.56 -7.14 4.33
CA GLY A 96 -2.03 -7.13 4.27
C GLY A 96 -2.65 -6.97 5.67
N GLU A 97 -2.16 -7.71 6.66
CA GLU A 97 -2.59 -7.62 8.06
C GLU A 97 -2.30 -6.23 8.67
N LEU A 98 -1.15 -5.64 8.34
CA LEU A 98 -0.82 -4.27 8.77
C LEU A 98 -1.79 -3.25 8.17
N LEU A 99 -2.04 -3.33 6.85
CA LEU A 99 -2.96 -2.43 6.16
C LEU A 99 -4.39 -2.53 6.71
N PHE A 100 -4.85 -3.74 7.00
CA PHE A 100 -6.14 -3.96 7.68
C PHE A 100 -6.17 -3.25 9.04
N ARG A 101 -5.16 -3.45 9.89
CA ARG A 101 -5.08 -2.84 11.23
C ARG A 101 -5.02 -1.31 11.16
N LEU A 102 -4.28 -0.77 10.19
CA LEU A 102 -4.23 0.68 9.95
C LEU A 102 -5.60 1.23 9.55
N ALA A 103 -6.30 0.58 8.62
CA ALA A 103 -7.64 0.98 8.20
C ALA A 103 -8.65 0.93 9.37
N LEU A 104 -8.61 -0.13 10.18
CA LEU A 104 -9.46 -0.29 11.36
C LEU A 104 -9.18 0.82 12.39
N HIS A 105 -7.90 1.08 12.68
CA HIS A 105 -7.48 2.12 13.63
C HIS A 105 -7.92 3.51 13.18
N LEU A 106 -7.67 3.86 11.92
CA LEU A 106 -8.06 5.17 11.37
C LEU A 106 -9.58 5.38 11.42
N GLY A 107 -10.37 4.35 11.11
CA GLY A 107 -11.82 4.41 11.23
C GLY A 107 -12.29 4.62 12.67
N HIS A 108 -11.66 3.95 13.62
CA HIS A 108 -11.94 4.11 15.05
C HIS A 108 -11.58 5.53 15.54
N GLU A 109 -10.39 6.03 15.23
CA GLU A 109 -9.95 7.39 15.60
C GLU A 109 -10.82 8.48 14.97
N ALA A 110 -11.22 8.28 13.70
CA ALA A 110 -12.09 9.23 12.99
C ALA A 110 -13.55 9.20 13.48
N GLY A 111 -14.00 8.11 14.14
CA GLY A 111 -15.39 7.90 14.53
C GLY A 111 -16.37 7.83 13.35
N ARG A 112 -15.88 7.55 12.13
CA ARG A 112 -16.64 7.49 10.88
C ARG A 112 -16.01 6.49 9.90
N PRO A 113 -16.74 6.06 8.87
CA PRO A 113 -16.14 5.38 7.73
C PRO A 113 -15.03 6.21 7.08
N ILE A 114 -13.98 5.55 6.61
CA ILE A 114 -12.81 6.21 6.00
C ILE A 114 -12.76 6.03 4.48
N GLU A 115 -12.07 6.96 3.82
CA GLU A 115 -11.78 6.94 2.39
C GLU A 115 -10.38 6.35 2.18
N ILE A 116 -10.31 5.23 1.46
CA ILE A 116 -9.08 4.49 1.18
C ILE A 116 -8.82 4.50 -0.33
N LEU A 117 -7.58 4.79 -0.72
CA LEU A 117 -7.12 4.71 -2.11
C LEU A 117 -5.93 3.75 -2.20
N GLU A 118 -6.02 2.83 -3.15
CA GLU A 118 -4.94 1.90 -3.49
C GLU A 118 -4.52 2.13 -4.95
N LEU A 119 -3.22 2.28 -5.20
CA LEU A 119 -2.63 2.30 -6.54
C LEU A 119 -1.92 0.97 -6.76
N GLY A 120 -2.42 0.16 -7.70
CA GLY A 120 -1.94 -1.20 -7.94
C GLY A 120 -2.79 -2.25 -7.24
N THR A 121 -3.92 -2.62 -7.87
CA THR A 121 -4.86 -3.63 -7.35
C THR A 121 -4.26 -5.03 -7.38
N SER A 122 -3.48 -5.34 -8.45
CA SER A 122 -3.05 -6.70 -8.74
C SER A 122 -4.21 -7.69 -8.69
N LEU A 123 -4.04 -8.86 -8.11
CA LEU A 123 -5.11 -9.88 -7.98
C LEU A 123 -6.09 -9.62 -6.81
N GLY A 124 -6.04 -8.43 -6.19
CA GLY A 124 -7.04 -7.93 -5.25
C GLY A 124 -6.98 -8.45 -3.82
N ILE A 125 -5.88 -9.09 -3.42
CA ILE A 125 -5.69 -9.60 -2.05
C ILE A 125 -5.47 -8.45 -1.07
N THR A 126 -4.62 -7.48 -1.39
CA THR A 126 -4.36 -6.29 -0.57
C THR A 126 -5.64 -5.47 -0.41
N THR A 127 -6.35 -5.24 -1.51
CA THR A 127 -7.66 -4.57 -1.50
C THR A 127 -8.65 -5.29 -0.59
N ALA A 128 -8.65 -6.64 -0.59
CA ALA A 128 -9.54 -7.42 0.28
C ALA A 128 -9.23 -7.20 1.77
N TYR A 129 -7.96 -7.08 2.16
CA TYR A 129 -7.58 -6.72 3.52
C TYR A 129 -8.08 -5.32 3.88
N LEU A 130 -7.85 -4.32 3.04
CA LEU A 130 -8.32 -2.94 3.25
C LEU A 130 -9.84 -2.86 3.40
N ALA A 131 -10.58 -3.53 2.52
CA ALA A 131 -12.04 -3.51 2.50
C ALA A 131 -12.69 -4.27 3.65
N SER A 132 -12.03 -5.33 4.14
CA SER A 132 -12.56 -6.16 5.23
C SER A 132 -12.40 -5.53 6.61
N ALA A 133 -11.64 -4.43 6.76
CA ALA A 133 -11.44 -3.75 8.02
C ALA A 133 -12.74 -3.16 8.58
N ASP A 134 -13.56 -2.55 7.73
CA ASP A 134 -14.93 -2.10 8.04
C ASP A 134 -15.73 -2.04 6.73
N SER A 135 -16.85 -2.73 6.64
CA SER A 135 -17.71 -2.76 5.46
C SER A 135 -18.32 -1.39 5.08
N ARG A 136 -18.28 -0.42 5.98
CA ARG A 136 -18.73 0.95 5.75
C ARG A 136 -17.65 1.83 5.09
N ASN A 137 -16.38 1.43 5.16
CA ASN A 137 -15.29 2.14 4.49
C ASN A 137 -15.49 2.14 2.99
N ARG A 138 -14.91 3.12 2.31
CA ARG A 138 -14.94 3.20 0.84
C ARG A 138 -13.53 2.97 0.32
N VAL A 139 -13.34 1.86 -0.37
CA VAL A 139 -12.05 1.49 -0.96
C VAL A 139 -12.12 1.74 -2.47
N MET A 140 -11.31 2.67 -2.95
CA MET A 140 -11.05 2.85 -4.38
C MET A 140 -9.70 2.23 -4.71
N THR A 141 -9.65 1.41 -5.77
CA THR A 141 -8.41 0.79 -6.22
C THR A 141 -8.23 0.95 -7.72
N LEU A 142 -7.01 1.20 -8.16
CA LEU A 142 -6.66 1.46 -9.55
C LEU A 142 -5.82 0.32 -10.12
N GLU A 143 -6.24 -0.23 -11.29
CA GLU A 143 -5.56 -1.33 -11.95
C GLU A 143 -5.39 -1.06 -13.45
N GLY A 144 -4.17 -1.25 -13.95
CA GLY A 144 -3.87 -1.03 -15.36
C GLY A 144 -4.53 -2.04 -16.29
N SER A 145 -4.56 -3.32 -15.89
CA SER A 145 -5.02 -4.43 -16.73
C SER A 145 -6.45 -4.84 -16.40
N ALA A 146 -7.35 -4.73 -17.36
CA ALA A 146 -8.74 -5.19 -17.23
C ALA A 146 -8.86 -6.70 -16.91
N ALA A 147 -7.93 -7.51 -17.43
CA ALA A 147 -7.91 -8.95 -17.16
C ALA A 147 -7.57 -9.23 -15.69
N ILE A 148 -6.59 -8.54 -15.14
CA ILE A 148 -6.19 -8.64 -13.72
C ILE A 148 -7.32 -8.14 -12.83
N ALA A 149 -7.89 -6.96 -13.11
CA ALA A 149 -9.01 -6.39 -12.39
C ALA A 149 -10.23 -7.33 -12.35
N LYS A 150 -10.50 -8.06 -13.43
CA LYS A 150 -11.59 -9.06 -13.49
C LYS A 150 -11.36 -10.21 -12.50
N VAL A 151 -10.12 -10.67 -12.35
CA VAL A 151 -9.77 -11.71 -11.37
C VAL A 151 -9.97 -11.16 -9.95
N ALA A 152 -9.45 -9.96 -9.66
CA ALA A 152 -9.61 -9.29 -8.37
C ALA A 152 -11.09 -9.13 -7.98
N GLN A 153 -11.94 -8.66 -8.90
CA GLN A 153 -13.39 -8.56 -8.71
C GLN A 153 -14.05 -9.93 -8.43
N GLY A 154 -13.53 -11.01 -9.03
CA GLY A 154 -13.95 -12.38 -8.76
C GLY A 154 -13.62 -12.79 -7.32
N VAL A 155 -12.44 -12.45 -6.83
CA VAL A 155 -12.00 -12.68 -5.45
C VAL A 155 -12.92 -11.94 -4.46
N TRP A 156 -13.18 -10.64 -4.67
CA TRP A 156 -14.00 -9.83 -3.76
C TRP A 156 -15.46 -10.30 -3.70
N ARG A 157 -16.06 -10.67 -4.86
CA ARG A 157 -17.41 -11.26 -4.89
C ARG A 157 -17.50 -12.53 -4.06
N GLN A 158 -16.49 -13.41 -4.11
CA GLN A 158 -16.46 -14.64 -3.32
C GLN A 158 -16.21 -14.38 -1.83
N LEU A 159 -15.61 -13.24 -1.48
CA LEU A 159 -15.42 -12.77 -0.10
C LEU A 159 -16.58 -11.88 0.39
N ILE A 160 -17.58 -11.60 -0.45
CA ILE A 160 -18.74 -10.75 -0.15
C ILE A 160 -18.29 -9.33 0.29
N LEU A 161 -17.30 -8.76 -0.42
CA LEU A 161 -16.81 -7.41 -0.20
C LEU A 161 -17.47 -6.48 -1.25
N GLU A 162 -18.39 -5.60 -0.78
CA GLU A 162 -19.22 -4.73 -1.64
C GLU A 162 -18.76 -3.24 -1.59
N ASN A 163 -17.83 -2.92 -0.73
CA ASN A 163 -17.36 -1.57 -0.47
C ASN A 163 -16.09 -1.19 -1.29
N ILE A 164 -15.91 -1.82 -2.45
CA ILE A 164 -14.75 -1.63 -3.33
C ILE A 164 -15.18 -1.06 -4.68
N GLU A 165 -14.56 0.04 -5.08
CA GLU A 165 -14.64 0.62 -6.42
C GLU A 165 -13.32 0.38 -7.16
N CYS A 166 -13.36 -0.39 -8.25
CA CYS A 166 -12.17 -0.68 -9.06
C CYS A 166 -12.20 0.14 -10.35
N VAL A 167 -11.22 1.01 -10.52
CA VAL A 167 -11.05 1.82 -11.73
C VAL A 167 -9.97 1.21 -12.61
N VAL A 168 -10.34 0.83 -13.82
CA VAL A 168 -9.43 0.17 -14.78
C VAL A 168 -8.87 1.18 -15.76
N GLY A 169 -7.57 1.17 -15.95
CA GLY A 169 -6.84 2.00 -16.90
C GLY A 169 -5.46 2.39 -16.38
N ASN A 170 -4.67 3.02 -17.25
CA ASN A 170 -3.35 3.52 -16.84
C ASN A 170 -3.50 4.43 -15.60
N ILE A 171 -2.74 4.12 -14.54
CA ILE A 171 -2.80 4.86 -13.27
C ILE A 171 -2.45 6.35 -13.48
N ASP A 172 -1.50 6.65 -14.36
CA ASP A 172 -1.14 8.03 -14.72
C ASP A 172 -2.31 8.83 -15.30
N ASP A 173 -3.32 8.17 -15.89
CA ASP A 173 -4.52 8.83 -16.45
C ASP A 173 -5.72 8.78 -15.51
N THR A 174 -5.88 7.70 -14.75
CA THR A 174 -7.06 7.43 -13.91
C THR A 174 -6.97 8.13 -12.57
N LEU A 175 -5.79 8.17 -11.94
CA LEU A 175 -5.57 8.78 -10.64
C LEU A 175 -6.11 10.22 -10.57
N TYR A 176 -5.77 11.04 -11.56
CA TYR A 176 -6.15 12.47 -11.58
C TYR A 176 -7.64 12.71 -11.81
N LYS A 177 -8.35 11.72 -12.33
CA LYS A 177 -9.78 11.81 -12.66
C LYS A 177 -10.68 11.32 -11.52
N CYS A 178 -10.21 10.34 -10.76
CA CYS A 178 -11.05 9.63 -9.81
C CYS A 178 -10.63 9.77 -8.34
N ALA A 179 -9.39 10.21 -8.05
CA ALA A 179 -8.96 10.37 -6.67
C ALA A 179 -9.82 11.39 -5.93
N ARG A 180 -10.32 10.96 -4.78
CA ARG A 180 -11.16 11.80 -3.91
C ARG A 180 -10.31 12.80 -3.14
N GLU A 181 -10.93 13.87 -2.71
CA GLU A 181 -10.39 14.77 -1.70
C GLU A 181 -10.56 14.14 -0.31
N LYS A 182 -9.67 14.45 0.63
CA LYS A 182 -9.75 14.00 2.03
C LYS A 182 -9.60 12.48 2.20
N LEU A 183 -8.48 11.95 1.72
CA LEU A 183 -8.11 10.55 1.87
C LEU A 183 -7.57 10.27 3.28
N ASP A 184 -8.05 9.21 3.91
CA ASP A 184 -7.61 8.78 5.24
C ASP A 184 -6.44 7.79 5.15
N LEU A 185 -6.48 6.86 4.18
CA LEU A 185 -5.44 5.88 3.95
C LEU A 185 -5.15 5.77 2.46
N VAL A 186 -3.88 5.88 2.11
CA VAL A 186 -3.43 5.68 0.73
C VAL A 186 -2.32 4.64 0.71
N PHE A 187 -2.43 3.65 -0.18
CA PHE A 187 -1.39 2.68 -0.45
C PHE A 187 -0.91 2.80 -1.90
N VAL A 188 0.36 3.13 -2.08
CA VAL A 188 1.00 3.31 -3.39
C VAL A 188 1.91 2.13 -3.66
N ASP A 189 1.43 1.19 -4.47
CA ASP A 189 2.11 -0.01 -4.92
C ASP A 189 2.06 -0.09 -6.46
N ALA A 190 2.67 0.90 -7.12
CA ALA A 190 2.62 1.00 -8.56
C ALA A 190 3.87 1.66 -9.15
N ASN A 191 4.31 1.17 -10.32
CA ASN A 191 5.36 1.74 -11.17
C ASN A 191 6.79 1.81 -10.61
N HIS A 192 7.05 1.66 -9.36
CA HIS A 192 8.33 1.61 -8.64
C HIS A 192 9.51 2.36 -9.30
N THR A 193 9.24 3.56 -9.85
CA THR A 193 10.25 4.48 -10.39
C THR A 193 10.21 5.80 -9.62
N TYR A 194 11.33 6.53 -9.59
CA TYR A 194 11.41 7.85 -8.94
C TYR A 194 10.32 8.79 -9.48
N GLU A 195 10.24 8.93 -10.79
CA GLU A 195 9.36 9.90 -11.44
C GLU A 195 7.88 9.60 -11.19
N ALA A 196 7.47 8.35 -11.31
CA ALA A 196 6.08 7.95 -11.09
C ALA A 196 5.70 8.11 -9.60
N THR A 197 6.53 7.60 -8.69
CA THR A 197 6.31 7.70 -7.24
C THR A 197 6.18 9.16 -6.81
N MET A 198 7.09 10.04 -7.28
CA MET A 198 7.03 11.45 -6.94
C MET A 198 5.81 12.16 -7.54
N ARG A 199 5.38 11.80 -8.77
CA ARG A 199 4.13 12.33 -9.35
C ARG A 199 2.92 11.94 -8.48
N TYR A 200 2.80 10.68 -8.08
CA TYR A 200 1.68 10.19 -7.28
C TYR A 200 1.68 10.83 -5.89
N VAL A 201 2.80 10.83 -5.20
CA VAL A 201 2.93 11.42 -3.86
C VAL A 201 2.64 12.92 -3.88
N ASN A 202 3.18 13.66 -4.85
CA ASN A 202 2.92 15.10 -4.98
C ASN A 202 1.43 15.42 -5.21
N PHE A 203 0.73 14.58 -5.94
CA PHE A 203 -0.71 14.72 -6.17
C PHE A 203 -1.53 14.35 -4.93
N LEU A 204 -1.11 13.32 -4.19
CA LEU A 204 -1.86 12.73 -3.08
C LEU A 204 -1.66 13.48 -1.76
N LEU A 205 -0.45 13.97 -1.46
CA LEU A 205 -0.16 14.66 -0.18
C LEU A 205 -1.16 15.79 0.15
N PRO A 206 -1.54 16.69 -0.80
CA PRO A 206 -2.53 17.75 -0.50
C PRO A 206 -3.95 17.23 -0.25
N ARG A 207 -4.23 15.96 -0.60
CA ARG A 207 -5.53 15.29 -0.45
C ARG A 207 -5.63 14.44 0.79
N MET A 208 -4.54 14.29 1.53
CA MET A 208 -4.56 13.56 2.79
C MET A 208 -5.35 14.29 3.86
N GLN A 209 -6.13 13.55 4.64
CA GLN A 209 -6.64 14.04 5.91
C GLN A 209 -5.48 14.32 6.85
N GLU A 210 -5.68 15.21 7.82
CA GLU A 210 -4.65 15.59 8.79
C GLU A 210 -4.04 14.38 9.51
N ASN A 211 -4.86 13.43 9.96
CA ASN A 211 -4.42 12.19 10.61
C ASN A 211 -4.31 11.01 9.64
N GLY A 212 -4.39 11.26 8.34
CA GLY A 212 -4.27 10.24 7.31
C GLY A 212 -2.86 9.69 7.20
N ILE A 213 -2.75 8.49 6.65
CA ILE A 213 -1.49 7.79 6.42
C ILE A 213 -1.35 7.51 4.92
N LEU A 214 -0.26 8.00 4.31
CA LEU A 214 0.14 7.61 2.97
C LEU A 214 1.27 6.59 3.08
N ILE A 215 1.13 5.44 2.43
CA ILE A 215 2.10 4.35 2.45
C ILE A 215 2.66 4.20 1.05
N VAL A 216 3.98 4.19 0.94
CA VAL A 216 4.71 3.94 -0.31
C VAL A 216 5.39 2.59 -0.18
N ASP A 217 5.03 1.66 -1.07
CA ASP A 217 5.62 0.34 -1.07
C ASP A 217 7.00 0.30 -1.74
N ASP A 218 7.76 -0.74 -1.43
CA ASP A 218 9.04 -1.09 -2.06
C ASP A 218 10.08 0.08 -2.08
N ILE A 219 10.15 0.90 -1.00
CA ILE A 219 11.03 2.08 -0.89
C ILE A 219 12.52 1.77 -1.10
N TYR A 220 12.91 0.50 -1.00
CA TYR A 220 14.26 0.00 -1.25
C TYR A 220 14.33 -0.98 -2.44
N HIS A 221 13.31 -1.00 -3.31
CA HIS A 221 13.31 -1.86 -4.49
C HIS A 221 14.50 -1.58 -5.41
N SER A 222 14.83 -0.31 -5.60
CA SER A 222 15.90 0.17 -6.48
C SER A 222 16.54 1.44 -5.89
N PRO A 223 17.73 1.85 -6.40
CA PRO A 223 18.29 3.15 -6.06
C PRO A 223 17.35 4.33 -6.35
N GLN A 224 16.56 4.25 -7.43
CA GLN A 224 15.56 5.28 -7.78
C GLN A 224 14.45 5.37 -6.73
N MET A 225 13.93 4.24 -6.23
CA MET A 225 12.93 4.22 -5.17
C MET A 225 13.50 4.74 -3.85
N THR A 226 14.76 4.44 -3.54
CA THR A 226 15.41 5.02 -2.36
C THR A 226 15.56 6.54 -2.49
N LEU A 227 15.92 7.06 -3.67
CA LEU A 227 15.94 8.50 -3.91
C LEU A 227 14.54 9.13 -3.78
N ALA A 228 13.50 8.48 -4.27
CA ALA A 228 12.12 8.93 -4.08
C ALA A 228 11.74 8.98 -2.58
N TRP A 229 12.12 7.96 -1.81
CA TRP A 229 11.88 7.92 -0.38
C TRP A 229 12.61 9.06 0.36
N GLU A 230 13.88 9.34 0.02
CA GLU A 230 14.62 10.47 0.59
C GLU A 230 13.99 11.82 0.23
N ALA A 231 13.52 11.98 -1.03
CA ALA A 231 12.82 13.18 -1.46
C ALA A 231 11.48 13.37 -0.71
N ILE A 232 10.71 12.30 -0.48
CA ILE A 232 9.47 12.33 0.30
C ILE A 232 9.76 12.77 1.74
N LYS A 233 10.81 12.25 2.38
CA LYS A 233 11.20 12.66 3.73
C LYS A 233 11.61 14.14 3.80
N ALA A 234 12.22 14.65 2.75
CA ALA A 234 12.65 16.06 2.68
C ALA A 234 11.48 17.02 2.43
N ASP A 235 10.35 16.57 1.93
CA ASP A 235 9.19 17.40 1.60
C ASP A 235 8.67 18.13 2.85
N GLU A 236 8.42 19.43 2.74
CA GLU A 236 7.97 20.28 3.86
C GLU A 236 6.55 19.92 4.35
N ARG A 237 5.73 19.34 3.49
CA ARG A 237 4.36 18.86 3.81
C ARG A 237 4.39 17.61 4.68
N VAL A 238 5.50 16.87 4.67
CA VAL A 238 5.68 15.65 5.45
C VAL A 238 6.22 16.00 6.82
N THR A 239 5.49 15.64 7.86
CA THR A 239 5.87 15.93 9.25
C THR A 239 6.63 14.77 9.89
N SER A 240 6.18 13.54 9.70
CA SER A 240 6.90 12.36 10.20
C SER A 240 6.87 11.23 9.17
N THR A 241 7.83 10.31 9.27
CA THR A 241 7.81 9.06 8.50
C THR A 241 8.22 7.87 9.34
N MET A 242 7.72 6.69 8.97
CA MET A 242 8.18 5.41 9.49
C MET A 242 8.65 4.53 8.34
N ASP A 243 9.90 4.14 8.38
CA ASP A 243 10.55 3.23 7.44
C ASP A 243 10.53 1.83 8.04
N ILE A 244 9.77 0.91 7.43
CA ILE A 244 9.67 -0.50 7.83
C ILE A 244 10.39 -1.42 6.84
N TRP A 245 11.28 -0.90 6.06
CA TRP A 245 12.07 -1.49 5.00
C TRP A 245 11.26 -1.86 3.74
N HIS A 246 10.21 -2.65 3.87
CA HIS A 246 9.32 -2.97 2.73
C HIS A 246 8.60 -1.72 2.25
N ALA A 247 8.10 -0.92 3.17
CA ALA A 247 7.32 0.26 2.87
C ALA A 247 7.70 1.44 3.77
N GLY A 248 7.33 2.64 3.34
CA GLY A 248 7.43 3.88 4.07
C GLY A 248 6.06 4.46 4.40
N LEU A 249 5.77 4.68 5.67
CA LEU A 249 4.57 5.36 6.12
C LEU A 249 4.87 6.86 6.24
N VAL A 250 4.01 7.68 5.67
CA VAL A 250 4.13 9.14 5.58
C VAL A 250 2.98 9.79 6.32
N PHE A 251 3.28 10.75 7.19
CA PHE A 251 2.34 11.49 8.01
C PHE A 251 2.43 12.97 7.70
N VAL A 252 1.27 13.64 7.64
CA VAL A 252 1.14 15.07 7.31
C VAL A 252 0.56 15.91 8.47
N ALA A 253 0.24 15.30 9.59
CA ALA A 253 -0.37 15.97 10.72
C ALA A 253 0.53 17.08 11.29
N PRO A 254 0.10 18.34 11.35
CA PRO A 254 0.94 19.48 11.71
C PRO A 254 1.41 19.45 13.17
N HIS A 255 0.75 18.67 14.03
CA HIS A 255 1.14 18.51 15.42
C HIS A 255 2.28 17.49 15.62
N TYR A 256 2.69 16.75 14.56
CA TYR A 256 3.86 15.90 14.64
C TYR A 256 5.15 16.71 14.39
N LEU A 257 6.16 16.41 15.18
CA LEU A 257 7.51 16.95 14.93
C LEU A 257 8.10 16.30 13.66
N LYS A 258 8.82 17.07 12.85
CA LYS A 258 9.51 16.51 11.69
C LYS A 258 10.58 15.53 12.14
N LYS A 259 10.28 14.24 12.00
CA LYS A 259 11.14 13.15 12.43
C LYS A 259 10.94 11.89 11.59
N HIS A 260 12.02 11.17 11.37
CA HIS A 260 12.05 9.97 10.55
C HIS A 260 12.48 8.79 11.43
N PHE A 261 11.61 7.78 11.52
CA PHE A 261 11.82 6.61 12.35
C PHE A 261 12.13 5.40 11.48
N ARG A 262 13.02 4.51 11.96
CA ARG A 262 13.27 3.20 11.36
C ARG A 262 12.80 2.12 12.31
N ILE A 263 11.86 1.30 11.84
CA ILE A 263 11.17 0.29 12.64
C ILE A 263 11.43 -1.10 12.05
N ARG A 264 11.83 -2.04 12.87
CA ARG A 264 11.78 -3.46 12.50
C ARG A 264 10.40 -4.01 12.85
N VAL A 265 9.71 -4.50 11.83
CA VAL A 265 8.40 -5.17 11.95
C VAL A 265 8.57 -6.66 11.79
#